data_02410dee22f99a16a50504d972189abc
#
_entry.id   02410dee22f99a16a50504d972189abc
#
_cell.length_a   1.000
_cell.length_b   1.000
_cell.length_c   1.000
_cell.angle_alpha   90.00
_cell.angle_beta   90.00
_cell.angle_gamma   90.00
#
_symmetry.space_group_name_H-M   'P 1'
#
loop_
_entity.id
_entity.type
_entity.pdbx_description
1 polymer ?
#
loop_
_entity_poly.entity_id
_entity_poly.type
_entity_poly.pdbx_seq_one_letter_code
_entity_poly.pdbx_strand_id
1 'polypeptide(L)'
;MVNEKILEFYEEFRDEVLEYVKANGPISTNTAFKTLFLSYLTEAGETLVSDCALVDFKKDGENMKLDGYAFSEYFHSLTLLVSKYQAKPQPEKVKKTEIDRLLKKALKFYKNCGTDSFEALEESSDGYQAYEFIKALKEDIETVNIILLTNDETIQYIPEDTRYGKVTIRFDVWDIERLYQSVLGGAAVERQLVVKLKKKYGASLPLIKVRGDNDIYDCYIGVISGELLAQIYAAEGQDLIQKNVRSFLQATGKVNKGIKASLASEPQMFMAYNNGI
;
A
#
# COMPACT_ATOMS: atom_id res chain seq x y z
N MET A 1 -22.01 -15.22 8.38
CA MET A 1 -21.49 -16.46 7.79
C MET A 1 -20.37 -16.07 6.85
N VAL A 2 -19.21 -16.69 6.94
CA VAL A 2 -18.11 -16.49 5.99
C VAL A 2 -18.62 -16.92 4.62
N ASN A 3 -18.32 -16.16 3.58
CA ASN A 3 -18.65 -16.54 2.21
C ASN A 3 -17.87 -17.83 1.90
N GLU A 4 -18.56 -18.87 1.41
CA GLU A 4 -17.96 -20.18 1.11
C GLU A 4 -16.71 -20.08 0.22
N LYS A 5 -16.73 -19.17 -0.77
CA LYS A 5 -15.59 -18.89 -1.65
C LYS A 5 -14.39 -18.25 -0.94
N ILE A 6 -14.64 -17.40 0.06
CA ILE A 6 -13.57 -16.80 0.85
C ILE A 6 -12.94 -17.86 1.76
N LEU A 7 -13.75 -18.76 2.28
CA LEU A 7 -13.25 -19.87 3.10
C LEU A 7 -12.39 -20.83 2.27
N GLU A 8 -12.83 -21.18 1.06
CA GLU A 8 -12.05 -22.00 0.12
C GLU A 8 -10.70 -21.34 -0.20
N PHE A 9 -10.72 -20.06 -0.57
CA PHE A 9 -9.49 -19.30 -0.82
C PHE A 9 -8.56 -19.20 0.42
N TYR A 10 -9.15 -19.03 1.60
CA TYR A 10 -8.39 -19.04 2.86
C TYR A 10 -7.67 -20.38 3.09
N GLU A 11 -8.36 -21.49 2.85
CA GLU A 11 -7.79 -22.83 3.00
C GLU A 11 -6.67 -23.06 2.00
N GLU A 12 -6.87 -22.71 0.73
CA GLU A 12 -5.84 -22.79 -0.32
C GLU A 12 -4.61 -21.94 0.03
N PHE A 13 -4.81 -20.69 0.40
CA PHE A 13 -3.73 -19.79 0.77
C PHE A 13 -2.95 -20.27 2.01
N ARG A 14 -3.65 -20.79 3.02
CA ARG A 14 -3.03 -21.37 4.22
C ARG A 14 -2.16 -22.58 3.87
N ASP A 15 -2.67 -23.46 3.03
CA ASP A 15 -1.97 -24.68 2.62
C ASP A 15 -0.74 -24.31 1.75
N GLU A 16 -0.85 -23.31 0.89
CA GLU A 16 0.28 -22.76 0.13
C GLU A 16 1.37 -22.21 1.05
N VAL A 17 1.01 -21.48 2.11
CA VAL A 17 1.97 -21.00 3.12
C VAL A 17 2.72 -22.16 3.76
N LEU A 18 2.03 -23.25 4.08
CA LEU A 18 2.65 -24.43 4.68
C LEU A 18 3.55 -25.19 3.70
N GLU A 19 3.15 -25.26 2.44
CA GLU A 19 3.97 -25.86 1.36
C GLU A 19 5.21 -25.01 1.08
N TYR A 20 5.07 -23.71 1.07
CA TYR A 20 6.20 -22.78 0.89
C TYR A 20 7.26 -22.99 1.98
N VAL A 21 6.86 -23.15 3.24
CA VAL A 21 7.79 -23.45 4.35
C VAL A 21 8.52 -24.79 4.10
N LYS A 22 7.81 -25.83 3.65
CA LYS A 22 8.41 -27.14 3.37
C LYS A 22 9.44 -27.08 2.21
N ALA A 23 9.13 -26.29 1.19
CA ALA A 23 9.95 -26.20 -0.03
C ALA A 23 11.22 -25.34 0.16
N ASN A 24 11.18 -24.31 1.02
CA ASN A 24 12.24 -23.32 1.15
C ASN A 24 13.16 -23.47 2.37
N GLY A 25 13.04 -24.59 3.11
CA GLY A 25 13.92 -24.87 4.26
C GLY A 25 13.50 -24.14 5.55
N PRO A 26 14.43 -23.83 6.46
CA PRO A 26 14.10 -23.38 7.81
C PRO A 26 13.68 -21.90 7.85
N ILE A 27 12.55 -21.58 7.22
CA ILE A 27 11.92 -20.26 7.29
C ILE A 27 10.71 -20.32 8.25
N SER A 28 10.41 -19.21 8.91
CA SER A 28 9.23 -19.13 9.76
C SER A 28 7.95 -19.11 8.92
N THR A 29 6.87 -19.69 9.44
CA THR A 29 5.55 -19.61 8.80
C THR A 29 5.10 -18.16 8.61
N ASN A 30 5.48 -17.27 9.52
CA ASN A 30 5.18 -15.84 9.39
C ASN A 30 5.95 -15.20 8.22
N THR A 31 7.20 -15.62 7.98
CA THR A 31 7.97 -15.15 6.81
C THR A 31 7.35 -15.67 5.51
N ALA A 32 7.00 -16.96 5.45
CA ALA A 32 6.30 -17.54 4.30
C ALA A 32 4.98 -16.81 4.00
N PHE A 33 4.18 -16.56 5.04
CA PHE A 33 2.94 -15.80 4.94
C PHE A 33 3.18 -14.42 4.33
N LYS A 34 4.13 -13.65 4.87
CA LYS A 34 4.46 -12.30 4.36
C LYS A 34 4.88 -12.35 2.89
N THR A 35 5.76 -13.27 2.55
CA THR A 35 6.26 -13.44 1.18
C THR A 35 5.13 -13.71 0.20
N LEU A 36 4.29 -14.69 0.48
CA LEU A 36 3.17 -15.04 -0.39
C LEU A 36 2.12 -13.93 -0.46
N PHE A 37 1.75 -13.34 0.69
CA PHE A 37 0.78 -12.26 0.71
C PHE A 37 1.23 -11.07 -0.16
N LEU A 38 2.51 -10.69 -0.07
CA LEU A 38 3.08 -9.63 -0.89
C LEU A 38 3.17 -10.01 -2.37
N SER A 39 3.44 -11.28 -2.70
CA SER A 39 3.40 -11.79 -4.08
C SER A 39 2.01 -11.60 -4.68
N TYR A 40 0.97 -12.03 -3.97
CA TYR A 40 -0.42 -11.85 -4.41
C TYR A 40 -0.79 -10.38 -4.61
N LEU A 41 -0.39 -9.50 -3.68
CA LEU A 41 -0.63 -8.06 -3.80
C LEU A 41 0.12 -7.46 -5.00
N THR A 42 1.36 -7.87 -5.22
CA THR A 42 2.16 -7.41 -6.37
C THR A 42 1.55 -7.86 -7.69
N GLU A 43 1.12 -9.11 -7.78
CA GLU A 43 0.42 -9.65 -8.96
C GLU A 43 -0.92 -8.97 -9.22
N ALA A 44 -1.64 -8.65 -8.14
CA ALA A 44 -2.88 -7.88 -8.22
C ALA A 44 -2.67 -6.40 -8.51
N GLY A 45 -1.43 -5.94 -8.42
CA GLY A 45 -1.08 -4.61 -8.82
C GLY A 45 -0.89 -3.58 -7.73
N GLU A 46 -0.75 -3.97 -6.52
CA GLU A 46 -0.50 -3.08 -5.40
C GLU A 46 0.98 -2.65 -5.34
N THR A 47 1.24 -1.39 -5.68
CA THR A 47 2.61 -0.87 -5.82
C THR A 47 3.26 -0.46 -4.50
N LEU A 48 2.48 -0.15 -3.47
CA LEU A 48 2.98 0.28 -2.15
C LEU A 48 3.86 -0.78 -1.47
N VAL A 49 3.71 -2.04 -1.86
CA VAL A 49 4.34 -3.18 -1.20
C VAL A 49 5.32 -3.95 -2.10
N SER A 50 5.44 -3.60 -3.39
CA SER A 50 6.19 -4.37 -4.39
C SER A 50 7.67 -4.55 -4.08
N ASP A 51 8.29 -3.58 -3.41
CA ASP A 51 9.73 -3.57 -3.13
C ASP A 51 10.04 -3.65 -1.62
N CYS A 52 9.11 -4.22 -0.82
CA CYS A 52 9.30 -4.31 0.61
C CYS A 52 10.39 -5.30 1.00
N ALA A 53 11.41 -4.81 1.70
CA ALA A 53 12.35 -5.66 2.42
C ALA A 53 11.63 -6.28 3.63
N LEU A 54 11.57 -7.61 3.67
CA LEU A 54 10.95 -8.34 4.78
C LEU A 54 11.93 -8.42 5.96
N VAL A 55 11.42 -8.16 7.14
CA VAL A 55 12.15 -8.26 8.40
C VAL A 55 11.31 -8.99 9.44
N ASP A 56 11.95 -9.48 10.50
CA ASP A 56 11.26 -10.07 11.64
C ASP A 56 11.76 -9.38 12.92
N PHE A 57 11.19 -8.21 13.19
CA PHE A 57 11.56 -7.42 14.36
C PHE A 57 10.40 -7.30 15.34
N LYS A 58 10.68 -7.64 16.59
CA LYS A 58 9.76 -7.50 17.72
C LYS A 58 10.52 -7.14 19.00
N LYS A 59 10.09 -6.08 19.65
CA LYS A 59 10.61 -5.65 20.95
C LYS A 59 9.44 -5.47 21.92
N ASP A 60 9.09 -6.57 22.61
CA ASP A 60 7.89 -6.62 23.44
C ASP A 60 7.92 -5.61 24.61
N GLY A 61 9.06 -5.42 25.27
CA GLY A 61 9.21 -4.44 26.35
C GLY A 61 8.92 -3.00 25.93
N GLU A 62 9.14 -2.69 24.68
CA GLU A 62 8.84 -1.36 24.09
C GLU A 62 7.60 -1.37 23.20
N ASN A 63 6.90 -2.50 23.08
CA ASN A 63 5.70 -2.66 22.25
C ASN A 63 5.92 -2.19 20.81
N MET A 64 7.05 -2.60 20.20
CA MET A 64 7.39 -2.34 18.80
C MET A 64 7.36 -3.64 17.99
N LYS A 65 6.96 -3.54 16.73
CA LYS A 65 6.99 -4.62 15.74
C LYS A 65 7.15 -4.02 14.35
N LEU A 66 7.97 -4.68 13.53
CA LEU A 66 8.11 -4.39 12.10
C LEU A 66 8.29 -5.73 11.35
N ASP A 67 7.53 -5.92 10.29
CA ASP A 67 7.55 -7.13 9.46
C ASP A 67 8.06 -6.88 8.04
N GLY A 68 8.22 -5.62 7.68
CA GLY A 68 8.81 -5.19 6.41
C GLY A 68 8.78 -3.68 6.24
N TYR A 69 9.60 -3.19 5.32
CA TYR A 69 9.67 -1.77 4.99
C TYR A 69 10.07 -1.56 3.53
N ALA A 70 9.65 -0.42 2.97
CA ALA A 70 10.09 0.07 1.66
C ALA A 70 10.08 1.59 1.65
N PHE A 71 10.90 2.20 0.80
CA PHE A 71 10.87 3.64 0.58
C PHE A 71 10.77 3.95 -0.91
N SER A 72 9.84 4.83 -1.24
CA SER A 72 9.69 5.35 -2.58
C SER A 72 10.29 6.75 -2.66
N GLU A 73 11.43 6.88 -3.36
CA GLU A 73 12.07 8.17 -3.62
C GLU A 73 11.15 9.13 -4.39
N TYR A 74 10.34 8.58 -5.30
CA TYR A 74 9.44 9.39 -6.10
C TYR A 74 8.31 10.04 -5.30
N PHE A 75 7.78 9.32 -4.31
CA PHE A 75 6.65 9.78 -3.49
C PHE A 75 7.08 10.32 -2.13
N HIS A 76 8.37 10.31 -1.81
CA HIS A 76 8.89 10.62 -0.48
C HIS A 76 8.12 9.86 0.63
N SER A 77 7.78 8.61 0.33
CA SER A 77 6.92 7.80 1.19
C SER A 77 7.61 6.53 1.69
N LEU A 78 7.54 6.34 3.00
CA LEU A 78 7.97 5.13 3.69
C LEU A 78 6.77 4.21 3.89
N THR A 79 6.87 2.96 3.46
CA THR A 79 5.90 1.90 3.80
C THR A 79 6.45 1.04 4.93
N LEU A 80 5.65 0.79 5.95
CA LEU A 80 5.94 -0.09 7.08
C LEU A 80 4.88 -1.18 7.16
N LEU A 81 5.32 -2.43 7.23
CA LEU A 81 4.43 -3.58 7.32
C LEU A 81 4.40 -4.14 8.74
N VAL A 82 3.23 -4.50 9.19
CA VAL A 82 3.00 -5.40 10.32
C VAL A 82 2.10 -6.53 9.87
N SER A 83 2.32 -7.72 10.41
CA SER A 83 1.57 -8.90 10.03
C SER A 83 0.95 -9.61 11.24
N LYS A 84 -0.18 -10.25 11.00
CA LYS A 84 -0.82 -11.19 11.92
C LYS A 84 -1.21 -12.42 11.12
N TYR A 85 -0.47 -13.49 11.29
CA TYR A 85 -0.78 -14.80 10.69
C TYR A 85 -1.24 -15.78 11.75
N GLN A 86 -2.18 -16.63 11.39
CA GLN A 86 -2.60 -17.76 12.20
C GLN A 86 -2.91 -18.96 11.29
N ALA A 87 -2.64 -20.17 11.80
CA ALA A 87 -2.77 -21.42 11.05
C ALA A 87 -4.06 -22.22 11.41
N LYS A 88 -5.08 -21.55 11.93
CA LYS A 88 -6.34 -22.21 12.29
C LYS A 88 -7.11 -22.66 11.04
N PRO A 89 -8.06 -23.60 11.18
CA PRO A 89 -8.84 -24.10 10.06
C PRO A 89 -9.73 -23.04 9.39
N GLN A 90 -10.08 -21.98 10.11
CA GLN A 90 -10.95 -20.91 9.63
C GLN A 90 -10.41 -19.53 10.04
N PRO A 91 -10.67 -18.48 9.25
CA PRO A 91 -10.28 -17.14 9.62
C PRO A 91 -11.06 -16.67 10.87
N GLU A 92 -10.40 -15.91 11.72
CA GLU A 92 -11.02 -15.31 12.91
C GLU A 92 -11.35 -13.83 12.62
N LYS A 93 -12.25 -13.27 13.40
CA LYS A 93 -12.57 -11.84 13.30
C LYS A 93 -11.62 -11.02 14.15
N VAL A 94 -10.79 -10.20 13.51
CA VAL A 94 -9.89 -9.27 14.19
C VAL A 94 -10.67 -8.04 14.67
N LYS A 95 -10.60 -7.78 15.96
CA LYS A 95 -11.29 -6.62 16.57
C LYS A 95 -10.53 -5.32 16.28
N LYS A 96 -11.26 -4.20 16.21
CA LYS A 96 -10.70 -2.85 16.08
C LYS A 96 -9.53 -2.56 17.02
N THR A 97 -9.66 -2.92 18.29
CA THR A 97 -8.61 -2.70 19.30
C THR A 97 -7.30 -3.45 18.99
N GLU A 98 -7.40 -4.61 18.34
CA GLU A 98 -6.22 -5.38 17.92
C GLU A 98 -5.57 -4.78 16.67
N ILE A 99 -6.37 -4.36 15.70
CA ILE A 99 -5.90 -3.62 14.51
C ILE A 99 -5.11 -2.38 14.96
N ASP A 100 -5.72 -1.54 15.80
CA ASP A 100 -5.09 -0.34 16.34
C ASP A 100 -3.79 -0.67 17.08
N ARG A 101 -3.77 -1.73 17.88
CA ARG A 101 -2.60 -2.17 18.63
C ARG A 101 -1.45 -2.58 17.73
N LEU A 102 -1.73 -3.32 16.65
CA LEU A 102 -0.72 -3.78 15.69
C LEU A 102 -0.14 -2.61 14.89
N LEU A 103 -0.99 -1.76 14.32
CA LEU A 103 -0.56 -0.58 13.59
C LEU A 103 0.25 0.39 14.44
N LYS A 104 -0.15 0.58 15.71
CA LYS A 104 0.60 1.41 16.68
C LYS A 104 1.99 0.87 16.98
N LYS A 105 2.25 -0.44 16.86
CA LYS A 105 3.58 -1.02 17.05
C LYS A 105 4.56 -0.56 15.97
N ALA A 106 4.15 -0.56 14.70
CA ALA A 106 4.97 -0.04 13.60
C ALA A 106 5.12 1.48 13.69
N LEU A 107 4.05 2.20 14.02
CA LEU A 107 4.15 3.64 14.26
C LEU A 107 5.14 3.97 15.37
N LYS A 108 5.18 3.18 16.43
CA LYS A 108 6.14 3.37 17.51
C LYS A 108 7.57 3.07 17.08
N PHE A 109 7.77 2.05 16.23
CA PHE A 109 9.06 1.80 15.59
C PHE A 109 9.55 3.05 14.86
N TYR A 110 8.74 3.59 13.93
CA TYR A 110 9.06 4.81 13.19
C TYR A 110 9.40 6.00 14.09
N LYS A 111 8.57 6.25 15.11
CA LYS A 111 8.78 7.37 16.05
C LYS A 111 10.09 7.25 16.79
N ASN A 112 10.50 6.03 17.10
CA ASN A 112 11.74 5.77 17.83
C ASN A 112 12.99 5.74 16.93
N CYS A 113 12.83 5.74 15.58
CA CYS A 113 13.94 5.90 14.65
C CYS A 113 14.54 7.33 14.73
N GLY A 114 15.31 7.64 15.68
CA GLY A 114 15.89 8.95 15.99
C GLY A 114 16.07 9.15 17.48
N THR A 115 15.82 8.08 18.25
CA THR A 115 16.13 7.99 19.67
C THR A 115 17.14 6.85 19.89
N ASP A 116 17.70 6.76 21.07
CA ASP A 116 18.70 5.74 21.45
C ASP A 116 18.09 4.34 21.65
N SER A 117 16.80 4.17 21.32
CA SER A 117 16.04 2.90 21.52
C SER A 117 16.63 1.70 20.78
N PHE A 118 17.43 1.92 19.76
CA PHE A 118 18.01 0.87 18.92
C PHE A 118 19.49 0.61 19.14
N GLU A 119 20.19 1.43 19.93
CA GLU A 119 21.65 1.31 20.18
C GLU A 119 22.07 -0.02 20.82
N ALA A 120 21.15 -0.67 21.54
CA ALA A 120 21.39 -1.96 22.17
C ALA A 120 21.16 -3.17 21.26
N LEU A 121 20.75 -2.95 19.98
CA LEU A 121 20.57 -4.02 19.02
C LEU A 121 21.90 -4.39 18.35
N GLU A 122 22.03 -5.65 17.97
CA GLU A 122 23.14 -6.09 17.12
C GLU A 122 23.02 -5.44 15.74
N GLU A 123 24.10 -4.90 15.21
CA GLU A 123 24.15 -4.24 13.90
C GLU A 123 23.74 -5.18 12.74
N SER A 124 23.96 -6.48 12.89
CA SER A 124 23.53 -7.51 11.92
C SER A 124 22.06 -7.86 11.97
N SER A 125 21.32 -7.38 12.98
CA SER A 125 19.90 -7.70 13.12
C SER A 125 19.04 -6.92 12.13
N ASP A 126 17.97 -7.57 11.63
CA ASP A 126 16.98 -6.95 10.73
C ASP A 126 16.42 -5.64 11.29
N GLY A 127 16.19 -5.61 12.60
CA GLY A 127 15.67 -4.43 13.29
C GLY A 127 16.63 -3.25 13.27
N TYR A 128 17.93 -3.50 13.43
CA TYR A 128 18.95 -2.45 13.36
C TYR A 128 19.12 -1.94 11.94
N GLN A 129 19.15 -2.84 10.94
CA GLN A 129 19.27 -2.45 9.54
C GLN A 129 18.07 -1.61 9.08
N ALA A 130 16.84 -1.98 9.47
CA ALA A 130 15.65 -1.19 9.21
C ALA A 130 15.71 0.19 9.90
N TYR A 131 16.19 0.23 11.14
CA TYR A 131 16.38 1.49 11.89
C TYR A 131 17.36 2.42 11.17
N GLU A 132 18.56 1.95 10.82
CA GLU A 132 19.57 2.77 10.14
C GLU A 132 19.07 3.26 8.78
N PHE A 133 18.39 2.40 8.01
CA PHE A 133 17.79 2.77 6.74
C PHE A 133 16.77 3.91 6.90
N ILE A 134 15.84 3.78 7.85
CA ILE A 134 14.80 4.79 8.08
C ILE A 134 15.39 6.08 8.66
N LYS A 135 16.38 5.97 9.53
CA LYS A 135 17.09 7.11 10.12
C LYS A 135 17.79 7.95 9.05
N ALA A 136 18.45 7.29 8.09
CA ALA A 136 19.14 7.95 6.99
C ALA A 136 18.18 8.74 6.06
N LEU A 137 16.94 8.27 5.91
CA LEU A 137 15.93 8.87 5.05
C LEU A 137 14.97 9.83 5.76
N LYS A 138 15.18 10.07 7.06
CA LYS A 138 14.19 10.73 7.92
C LYS A 138 13.75 12.10 7.44
N GLU A 139 14.65 12.88 6.85
CA GLU A 139 14.35 14.22 6.33
C GLU A 139 13.62 14.19 4.98
N ASP A 140 13.75 13.09 4.24
CA ASP A 140 13.13 12.91 2.93
C ASP A 140 11.70 12.32 3.03
N ILE A 141 11.30 11.82 4.21
CA ILE A 141 10.00 11.20 4.41
C ILE A 141 8.92 12.26 4.63
N GLU A 142 7.98 12.35 3.70
CA GLU A 142 6.79 13.19 3.81
C GLU A 142 5.55 12.40 4.25
N THR A 143 5.48 11.11 3.88
CA THR A 143 4.38 10.22 4.22
C THR A 143 4.89 8.89 4.74
N VAL A 144 4.25 8.36 5.79
CA VAL A 144 4.45 6.99 6.26
C VAL A 144 3.16 6.21 6.11
N ASN A 145 3.19 5.17 5.28
CA ASN A 145 2.09 4.23 5.10
C ASN A 145 2.32 3.03 6.02
N ILE A 146 1.43 2.79 6.97
CA ILE A 146 1.50 1.65 7.89
C ILE A 146 0.43 0.65 7.53
N ILE A 147 0.84 -0.53 7.09
CA ILE A 147 -0.04 -1.54 6.50
C ILE A 147 -0.05 -2.78 7.40
N LEU A 148 -1.25 -3.22 7.79
CA LEU A 148 -1.46 -4.51 8.45
C LEU A 148 -1.83 -5.56 7.40
N LEU A 149 -1.10 -6.68 7.40
CA LEU A 149 -1.43 -7.87 6.62
C LEU A 149 -1.97 -8.96 7.56
N THR A 150 -3.10 -9.55 7.24
CA THR A 150 -3.65 -10.67 8.01
C THR A 150 -4.42 -11.66 7.15
N ASN A 151 -4.31 -12.96 7.46
CA ASN A 151 -5.16 -13.98 6.89
C ASN A 151 -6.49 -14.18 7.64
N ASP A 152 -6.76 -13.33 8.59
CA ASP A 152 -8.05 -13.26 9.29
C ASP A 152 -9.01 -12.31 8.58
N GLU A 153 -10.29 -12.31 8.96
CA GLU A 153 -11.27 -11.31 8.57
C GLU A 153 -11.20 -10.08 9.47
N THR A 154 -11.35 -8.89 8.91
CA THR A 154 -11.47 -7.67 9.70
C THR A 154 -12.91 -7.12 9.63
N ILE A 155 -13.20 -6.12 10.45
CA ILE A 155 -14.48 -5.42 10.44
C ILE A 155 -14.52 -4.27 9.43
N GLN A 156 -13.70 -4.31 8.38
CA GLN A 156 -13.51 -3.24 7.39
C GLN A 156 -13.20 -1.88 8.05
N TYR A 157 -12.41 -1.91 9.11
CA TYR A 157 -12.00 -0.74 9.85
C TYR A 157 -10.56 -0.37 9.49
N ILE A 158 -10.38 0.87 9.08
CA ILE A 158 -9.07 1.50 8.89
C ILE A 158 -9.04 2.73 9.78
N PRO A 159 -8.00 2.92 10.62
CA PRO A 159 -7.85 4.14 11.42
C PRO A 159 -7.77 5.38 10.53
N GLU A 160 -8.20 6.51 11.06
CA GLU A 160 -8.03 7.80 10.38
C GLU A 160 -6.55 8.17 10.27
N ASP A 161 -6.20 8.82 9.16
CA ASP A 161 -4.87 9.38 8.95
C ASP A 161 -4.54 10.39 10.06
N THR A 162 -3.29 10.43 10.47
CA THR A 162 -2.81 11.32 11.51
C THR A 162 -1.49 12.01 11.10
N ARG A 163 -0.95 12.85 11.95
CA ARG A 163 0.33 13.52 11.70
C ARG A 163 1.32 13.28 12.83
N TYR A 164 2.59 13.20 12.44
CA TYR A 164 3.72 13.22 13.36
C TYR A 164 4.73 14.26 12.90
N GLY A 165 4.72 15.44 13.53
CA GLY A 165 5.44 16.60 13.04
C GLY A 165 4.91 17.05 11.67
N LYS A 166 5.78 17.09 10.66
CA LYS A 166 5.43 17.41 9.27
C LYS A 166 4.94 16.21 8.48
N VAL A 167 5.20 15.00 8.97
CA VAL A 167 4.95 13.74 8.27
C VAL A 167 3.49 13.32 8.41
N THR A 168 2.86 12.96 7.30
CA THR A 168 1.52 12.36 7.27
C THR A 168 1.63 10.87 7.54
N ILE A 169 0.85 10.34 8.48
CA ILE A 169 0.79 8.92 8.79
C ILE A 169 -0.53 8.37 8.26
N ARG A 170 -0.46 7.44 7.34
CA ARG A 170 -1.59 6.73 6.75
C ARG A 170 -1.64 5.31 7.24
N PHE A 171 -2.84 4.78 7.40
CA PHE A 171 -3.06 3.41 7.83
C PHE A 171 -3.83 2.65 6.76
N ASP A 172 -3.45 1.39 6.56
CA ASP A 172 -4.18 0.47 5.71
C ASP A 172 -4.25 -0.93 6.32
N VAL A 173 -5.25 -1.70 5.93
CA VAL A 173 -5.48 -3.06 6.43
C VAL A 173 -5.83 -3.97 5.27
N TRP A 174 -5.04 -5.01 5.09
CA TRP A 174 -5.26 -6.07 4.13
C TRP A 174 -5.58 -7.35 4.86
N ASP A 175 -6.82 -7.76 4.76
CA ASP A 175 -7.33 -9.02 5.28
C ASP A 175 -7.55 -10.04 4.16
N ILE A 176 -7.95 -11.25 4.53
CA ILE A 176 -8.14 -12.34 3.56
C ILE A 176 -9.27 -12.04 2.56
N GLU A 177 -10.32 -11.34 2.97
CA GLU A 177 -11.42 -10.96 2.08
C GLU A 177 -10.94 -9.96 1.03
N ARG A 178 -10.21 -8.93 1.45
CA ARG A 178 -9.66 -7.92 0.53
C ARG A 178 -8.62 -8.53 -0.41
N LEU A 179 -7.78 -9.45 0.07
CA LEU A 179 -6.84 -10.18 -0.77
C LEU A 179 -7.57 -11.01 -1.83
N TYR A 180 -8.59 -11.78 -1.42
CA TYR A 180 -9.42 -12.56 -2.34
C TYR A 180 -10.04 -11.71 -3.44
N GLN A 181 -10.63 -10.56 -3.09
CA GLN A 181 -11.23 -9.64 -4.05
C GLN A 181 -10.20 -9.07 -5.02
N SER A 182 -8.99 -8.77 -4.54
CA SER A 182 -7.90 -8.26 -5.35
C SER A 182 -7.43 -9.29 -6.40
N VAL A 183 -7.26 -10.55 -5.99
CA VAL A 183 -6.81 -11.66 -6.85
C VAL A 183 -7.84 -11.98 -7.95
N LEU A 184 -9.12 -11.93 -7.64
CA LEU A 184 -10.17 -12.22 -8.63
C LEU A 184 -10.37 -11.10 -9.66
N GLY A 185 -9.62 -9.98 -9.57
CA GLY A 185 -9.83 -8.82 -10.44
C GLY A 185 -11.20 -8.17 -10.25
N GLY A 186 -11.94 -8.59 -9.21
CA GLY A 186 -13.11 -7.89 -8.72
C GLY A 186 -12.64 -6.67 -7.94
N ALA A 187 -13.30 -5.53 -8.12
CA ALA A 187 -12.98 -4.33 -7.37
C ALA A 187 -12.84 -4.68 -5.88
N ALA A 188 -11.61 -4.66 -5.36
CA ALA A 188 -11.38 -4.68 -3.93
C ALA A 188 -12.39 -3.71 -3.29
N VAL A 189 -12.74 -3.91 -2.03
CA VAL A 189 -13.49 -2.90 -1.26
C VAL A 189 -12.59 -1.67 -1.20
N GLU A 190 -12.63 -0.91 -2.29
CA GLU A 190 -11.78 0.24 -2.51
C GLU A 190 -12.19 1.34 -1.55
N ARG A 191 -11.22 1.97 -0.96
CA ARG A 191 -11.44 3.26 -0.33
C ARG A 191 -12.04 4.18 -1.38
N GLN A 192 -13.33 4.51 -1.24
CA GLN A 192 -14.01 5.36 -2.20
C GLN A 192 -13.43 6.77 -2.11
N LEU A 193 -12.48 7.09 -3.00
CA LEU A 193 -11.91 8.42 -3.07
C LEU A 193 -12.91 9.38 -3.69
N VAL A 194 -13.44 10.31 -2.90
CA VAL A 194 -14.33 11.37 -3.36
C VAL A 194 -13.61 12.71 -3.38
N VAL A 195 -13.13 13.11 -4.54
CA VAL A 195 -12.47 14.41 -4.73
C VAL A 195 -13.50 15.51 -4.94
N LYS A 196 -13.67 16.40 -3.96
CA LYS A 196 -14.62 17.54 -4.03
C LYS A 196 -13.97 18.74 -4.72
N LEU A 197 -13.85 18.70 -6.06
CA LEU A 197 -13.13 19.67 -6.87
C LEU A 197 -13.52 21.13 -6.56
N LYS A 198 -14.82 21.46 -6.59
CA LYS A 198 -15.28 22.82 -6.35
C LYS A 198 -14.98 23.33 -4.95
N LYS A 199 -15.14 22.46 -3.93
CA LYS A 199 -14.95 22.83 -2.52
C LYS A 199 -13.48 22.95 -2.15
N LYS A 200 -12.63 22.03 -2.64
CA LYS A 200 -11.23 21.90 -2.21
C LYS A 200 -10.27 22.69 -3.11
N TYR A 201 -10.58 22.79 -4.41
CA TYR A 201 -9.69 23.38 -5.41
C TYR A 201 -10.32 24.55 -6.17
N GLY A 202 -11.58 24.92 -5.88
CA GLY A 202 -12.28 25.97 -6.63
C GLY A 202 -12.52 25.65 -8.11
N ALA A 203 -12.29 24.39 -8.52
CA ALA A 203 -12.28 23.96 -9.91
C ALA A 203 -13.57 23.19 -10.26
N SER A 204 -13.94 23.26 -11.54
CA SER A 204 -15.00 22.40 -12.12
C SER A 204 -14.48 21.81 -13.42
N LEU A 205 -14.82 20.54 -13.68
CA LEU A 205 -14.49 19.87 -14.93
C LEU A 205 -15.71 19.91 -15.86
N PRO A 206 -15.63 20.58 -17.03
CA PRO A 206 -16.64 20.41 -18.05
C PRO A 206 -16.55 18.99 -18.61
N LEU A 207 -17.67 18.26 -18.57
CA LEU A 207 -17.76 16.89 -19.04
C LEU A 207 -18.72 16.79 -20.20
N ILE A 208 -18.35 16.04 -21.23
CA ILE A 208 -19.21 15.66 -22.35
C ILE A 208 -19.66 14.23 -22.11
N LYS A 209 -20.98 14.03 -22.01
CA LYS A 209 -21.54 12.67 -21.93
C LYS A 209 -21.44 12.00 -23.30
N VAL A 210 -20.76 10.85 -23.31
CA VAL A 210 -20.65 10.02 -24.52
C VAL A 210 -21.75 8.97 -24.45
N ARG A 211 -22.55 8.84 -25.53
CA ARG A 211 -23.53 7.78 -25.62
C ARG A 211 -22.83 6.46 -25.89
N GLY A 212 -22.95 5.51 -24.96
CA GLY A 212 -22.56 4.12 -25.15
C GLY A 212 -23.72 3.34 -25.81
N ASP A 213 -23.39 2.21 -26.43
CA ASP A 213 -24.36 1.31 -27.03
C ASP A 213 -25.11 0.42 -26.03
N ASN A 214 -24.95 0.68 -24.72
CA ASN A 214 -25.62 -0.08 -23.68
C ASN A 214 -26.06 0.83 -22.52
N ASP A 215 -27.10 0.39 -21.79
CA ASP A 215 -27.64 1.11 -20.62
C ASP A 215 -26.96 0.71 -19.28
N ILE A 216 -25.80 0.04 -19.32
CA ILE A 216 -25.17 -0.51 -18.13
C ILE A 216 -24.34 0.56 -17.41
N TYR A 217 -23.77 1.52 -18.14
CA TYR A 217 -22.96 2.61 -17.57
C TYR A 217 -23.03 3.89 -18.42
N ASP A 218 -22.83 5.02 -17.74
CA ASP A 218 -22.65 6.32 -18.38
C ASP A 218 -21.15 6.61 -18.57
N CYS A 219 -20.75 7.04 -19.77
CA CYS A 219 -19.39 7.47 -20.07
C CYS A 219 -19.33 8.99 -20.24
N TYR A 220 -18.31 9.60 -19.62
CA TYR A 220 -18.04 11.03 -19.71
C TYR A 220 -16.59 11.27 -20.10
N ILE A 221 -16.35 12.25 -20.96
CA ILE A 221 -15.00 12.71 -21.33
C ILE A 221 -14.83 14.16 -20.88
N GLY A 222 -13.71 14.45 -20.28
CA GLY A 222 -13.35 15.80 -19.86
C GLY A 222 -11.85 16.06 -19.93
N VAL A 223 -11.49 17.33 -19.84
CA VAL A 223 -10.08 17.74 -19.78
C VAL A 223 -9.80 18.35 -18.42
N ILE A 224 -8.76 17.85 -17.76
CA ILE A 224 -8.22 18.39 -16.51
C ILE A 224 -6.87 19.05 -16.79
N SER A 225 -6.60 20.21 -16.17
CA SER A 225 -5.26 20.81 -16.28
C SER A 225 -4.24 19.97 -15.52
N GLY A 226 -3.02 19.88 -16.04
CA GLY A 226 -1.93 19.18 -15.35
C GLY A 226 -1.64 19.74 -13.96
N GLU A 227 -1.78 21.06 -13.78
CA GLU A 227 -1.63 21.72 -12.49
C GLU A 227 -2.67 21.23 -11.46
N LEU A 228 -3.96 21.20 -11.85
CA LEU A 228 -5.02 20.71 -10.98
C LEU A 228 -4.84 19.23 -10.66
N LEU A 229 -4.46 18.41 -11.63
CA LEU A 229 -4.17 17.00 -11.43
C LEU A 229 -3.01 16.80 -10.45
N ALA A 230 -1.93 17.58 -10.57
CA ALA A 230 -0.79 17.53 -9.65
C ALA A 230 -1.19 17.95 -8.23
N GLN A 231 -2.04 18.97 -8.08
CA GLN A 231 -2.55 19.38 -6.75
C GLN A 231 -3.42 18.29 -6.12
N ILE A 232 -4.29 17.65 -6.90
CA ILE A 232 -5.10 16.51 -6.42
C ILE A 232 -4.18 15.35 -6.02
N TYR A 233 -3.20 15.03 -6.88
CA TYR A 233 -2.26 13.96 -6.62
C TYR A 233 -1.40 14.22 -5.36
N ALA A 234 -0.93 15.43 -5.15
CA ALA A 234 -0.20 15.82 -3.94
C ALA A 234 -1.04 15.66 -2.66
N ALA A 235 -2.36 15.82 -2.77
CA ALA A 235 -3.28 15.70 -1.64
C ALA A 235 -3.77 14.27 -1.37
N GLU A 236 -4.04 13.50 -2.42
CA GLU A 236 -4.68 12.17 -2.33
C GLU A 236 -3.67 11.02 -2.55
N GLY A 237 -2.51 11.33 -3.15
CA GLY A 237 -1.44 10.36 -3.38
C GLY A 237 -1.83 9.23 -4.31
N GLN A 238 -1.40 8.03 -3.98
CA GLN A 238 -1.64 6.84 -4.79
C GLN A 238 -3.11 6.44 -4.89
N ASP A 239 -3.94 6.81 -3.91
CA ASP A 239 -5.38 6.52 -3.95
C ASP A 239 -6.05 7.05 -5.23
N LEU A 240 -5.50 8.15 -5.81
CA LEU A 240 -5.99 8.73 -7.06
C LEU A 240 -5.76 7.83 -8.28
N ILE A 241 -4.69 7.04 -8.28
CA ILE A 241 -4.27 6.25 -9.44
C ILE A 241 -4.47 4.73 -9.25
N GLN A 242 -5.04 4.32 -8.15
CA GLN A 242 -5.21 2.90 -7.79
C GLN A 242 -5.97 2.10 -8.88
N LYS A 243 -6.94 2.72 -9.56
CA LYS A 243 -7.67 2.10 -10.67
C LYS A 243 -7.00 2.25 -12.04
N ASN A 244 -5.88 2.95 -12.12
CA ASN A 244 -5.21 3.13 -13.39
C ASN A 244 -4.35 1.89 -13.69
N VAL A 245 -4.76 1.12 -14.69
CA VAL A 245 -4.05 -0.08 -15.16
C VAL A 245 -2.57 0.15 -15.53
N ARG A 246 -2.15 1.42 -15.67
CA ARG A 246 -0.77 1.82 -15.94
C ARG A 246 -0.04 2.42 -14.72
N SER A 247 -0.63 2.36 -13.54
CA SER A 247 0.00 2.85 -12.29
C SER A 247 1.33 2.15 -11.97
N PHE A 248 1.56 0.96 -12.55
CA PHE A 248 2.78 0.15 -12.45
C PHE A 248 4.00 0.67 -13.18
N LEU A 249 3.84 1.61 -14.09
CA LEU A 249 4.99 2.13 -14.84
C LEU A 249 5.83 2.99 -13.91
N GLN A 250 6.80 2.37 -13.23
CA GLN A 250 7.76 3.08 -12.39
C GLN A 250 8.40 4.23 -13.15
N ALA A 251 8.68 5.34 -12.45
CA ALA A 251 9.31 6.53 -13.04
C ALA A 251 10.66 6.23 -13.72
N THR A 252 11.31 5.14 -13.34
CA THR A 252 12.56 4.62 -13.91
C THR A 252 12.36 3.77 -15.16
N GLY A 253 11.14 3.36 -15.47
CA GLY A 253 10.83 2.58 -16.68
C GLY A 253 11.15 3.33 -17.98
N LYS A 254 11.49 2.60 -19.04
CA LYS A 254 11.86 3.15 -20.35
C LYS A 254 10.78 4.12 -20.90
N VAL A 255 9.51 3.79 -20.69
CA VAL A 255 8.37 4.62 -21.13
C VAL A 255 8.34 5.95 -20.36
N ASN A 256 8.44 5.92 -19.03
CA ASN A 256 8.42 7.13 -18.22
C ASN A 256 9.65 8.02 -18.42
N LYS A 257 10.81 7.42 -18.72
CA LYS A 257 11.99 8.19 -19.17
C LYS A 257 11.73 8.91 -20.49
N GLY A 258 11.05 8.25 -21.44
CA GLY A 258 10.61 8.87 -22.69
C GLY A 258 9.62 10.01 -22.47
N ILE A 259 8.63 9.84 -21.60
CA ILE A 259 7.66 10.86 -21.22
C ILE A 259 8.37 12.08 -20.60
N LYS A 260 9.30 11.87 -19.67
CA LYS A 260 10.10 12.96 -19.07
C LYS A 260 10.94 13.70 -20.11
N ALA A 261 11.55 12.98 -21.04
CA ALA A 261 12.32 13.59 -22.13
C ALA A 261 11.43 14.46 -23.02
N SER A 262 10.24 13.96 -23.42
CA SER A 262 9.26 14.74 -24.22
C SER A 262 8.79 16.00 -23.51
N LEU A 263 8.52 15.91 -22.20
CA LEU A 263 8.15 17.10 -21.40
C LEU A 263 9.25 18.15 -21.32
N ALA A 264 10.52 17.71 -21.25
CA ALA A 264 11.66 18.62 -21.16
C ALA A 264 12.02 19.26 -22.49
N SER A 265 11.92 18.51 -23.61
CA SER A 265 12.36 18.96 -24.94
C SER A 265 11.25 19.63 -25.75
N GLU A 266 10.04 19.08 -25.71
CA GLU A 266 8.92 19.48 -26.58
C GLU A 266 7.58 19.48 -25.80
N PRO A 267 7.42 20.30 -24.75
CA PRO A 267 6.24 20.27 -23.89
C PRO A 267 4.93 20.53 -24.66
N GLN A 268 4.94 21.28 -25.73
CA GLN A 268 3.77 21.53 -26.58
C GLN A 268 3.30 20.30 -27.35
N MET A 269 4.16 19.29 -27.55
CA MET A 269 3.85 18.06 -28.24
C MET A 269 3.41 16.93 -27.28
N PHE A 270 3.44 17.19 -25.98
CA PHE A 270 3.14 16.17 -24.95
C PHE A 270 1.78 15.51 -25.16
N MET A 271 0.74 16.30 -25.46
CA MET A 271 -0.62 15.79 -25.72
C MET A 271 -0.69 14.89 -26.97
N ALA A 272 0.15 15.15 -27.97
CA ALA A 272 0.19 14.34 -29.21
C ALA A 272 0.93 13.02 -29.01
N TYR A 273 1.92 12.96 -28.12
CA TYR A 273 2.76 11.78 -27.91
C TYR A 273 2.25 10.85 -26.81
N ASN A 274 1.42 11.37 -25.91
CA ASN A 274 0.96 10.60 -24.75
C ASN A 274 -0.56 10.47 -24.77
N ASN A 275 -1.04 9.26 -24.60
CA ASN A 275 -2.45 8.99 -24.40
C ASN A 275 -2.90 9.62 -23.06
N GLY A 276 -4.17 9.99 -22.98
CA GLY A 276 -4.77 10.48 -21.75
C GLY A 276 -4.60 9.50 -20.56
N ILE A 277 -4.86 10.01 -19.38
CA ILE A 277 -4.85 9.27 -18.10
C ILE A 277 -6.19 8.56 -17.95
#